data_3773906d80be67f752e1747dc08ec611
#
_entry.id   3773906d80be67f752e1747dc08ec611
#
_cell.length_a   1.000
_cell.length_b   1.000
_cell.length_c   1.000
_cell.angle_alpha   90.00
_cell.angle_beta   90.00
_cell.angle_gamma   90.00
#
_symmetry.space_group_name_H-M   'P 1'
#
loop_
_entity.id
_entity.type
_entity.pdbx_description
1 polymer ?
#
loop_
_entity_poly.entity_id
_entity_poly.type
_entity_poly.pdbx_seq_one_letter_code
_entity_poly.pdbx_strand_id
1 'polypeptide(L)'
;GSSMIKWNMASFMGRINYNYLGRYLLTVSARYDGSSRLADGHKWVLFPSAALAWRINEESFMSSTSGWLDNLKLRLGFGKTGNSAVDPYQTKGTLSLIRYPFDNGASGTIGYAPNAMANSLLTWETTDQWNLGIDFGVLRGRINGTIDLYMQNTHDLLLKRQLPVVSGFSDVLSNVGKTRNKGIEVSINSVNINTKDFQWTTDLMLSSNKEEIVELYNGKNDDIGSKWFIGQPVNVHYDYKKVGIWQNTESDLAEMAKFAANGTDFAPGDIKIQDVNGDYKITDADKQILGNPRPKLIASMVNTFNYKGFDLSVFLYASFGAMLYNDIYAVEHCGRNGGVKVDYWTPNNPTNAYPRPSIDEERPIYITSTYYEKADFLRVKTMTLGYTLPKDLTKKFLVEKLRVYFTAQNPFVFTNYTGIDPEAAKVDDAGNPKTDGSGFGTPSVSSWIFGINLTL
;
A
#
# COMPACT_ATOMS: atom_id res chain seq x y z
N GLY A 1 -34.66 8.08 14.62
CA GLY A 1 -34.46 6.91 15.48
C GLY A 1 -33.08 6.93 16.11
N SER A 2 -32.94 6.41 17.32
CA SER A 2 -31.65 6.22 17.99
C SER A 2 -31.29 4.74 17.97
N SER A 3 -30.01 4.42 17.76
CA SER A 3 -29.48 3.06 17.87
C SER A 3 -28.40 2.99 18.94
N MET A 4 -28.27 1.87 19.62
CA MET A 4 -27.22 1.66 20.61
C MET A 4 -26.44 0.39 20.26
N ILE A 5 -25.13 0.53 20.17
CA ILE A 5 -24.20 -0.57 19.95
C ILE A 5 -23.37 -0.75 21.24
N LYS A 6 -23.28 -1.98 21.73
CA LYS A 6 -22.51 -2.31 22.94
C LYS A 6 -21.60 -3.49 22.68
N TRP A 7 -20.34 -3.36 23.04
CA TRP A 7 -19.35 -4.43 23.03
C TRP A 7 -18.33 -4.26 24.15
N ASN A 8 -17.67 -5.32 24.54
CA ASN A 8 -16.67 -5.34 25.60
C ASN A 8 -15.45 -6.11 25.13
N MET A 9 -14.29 -5.73 25.66
CA MET A 9 -13.03 -6.45 25.52
C MET A 9 -12.35 -6.55 26.88
N ALA A 10 -11.71 -7.68 27.16
CA ALA A 10 -10.90 -7.88 28.35
C ALA A 10 -9.59 -8.56 27.96
N SER A 11 -8.50 -8.18 28.66
CA SER A 11 -7.15 -8.65 28.35
C SER A 11 -6.38 -8.91 29.65
N PHE A 12 -5.65 -10.03 29.68
CA PHE A 12 -4.70 -10.36 30.74
C PHE A 12 -3.32 -10.54 30.11
N MET A 13 -2.28 -9.96 30.69
CA MET A 13 -0.93 -10.00 30.12
C MET A 13 0.11 -10.31 31.18
N GLY A 14 1.07 -11.17 30.85
CA GLY A 14 2.29 -11.40 31.59
C GLY A 14 3.52 -11.21 30.70
N ARG A 15 4.60 -10.65 31.23
CA ARG A 15 5.88 -10.46 30.55
C ARG A 15 7.05 -10.76 31.45
N ILE A 16 8.06 -11.45 30.93
CA ILE A 16 9.33 -11.72 31.57
C ILE A 16 10.44 -11.18 30.69
N ASN A 17 11.32 -10.37 31.25
CA ASN A 17 12.55 -9.92 30.61
C ASN A 17 13.73 -10.49 31.35
N TYR A 18 14.65 -11.12 30.65
CA TYR A 18 15.86 -11.70 31.20
C TYR A 18 17.07 -11.15 30.43
N ASN A 19 18.07 -10.73 31.19
CA ASN A 19 19.33 -10.25 30.65
C ASN A 19 20.46 -11.03 31.33
N TYR A 20 21.25 -11.74 30.55
CA TYR A 20 22.40 -12.48 31.02
C TYR A 20 23.69 -11.82 30.52
N LEU A 21 24.50 -11.35 31.43
CA LEU A 21 25.81 -10.68 31.22
C LEU A 21 25.74 -9.46 30.26
N GLY A 22 24.59 -8.86 30.04
CA GLY A 22 24.43 -7.83 29.03
C GLY A 22 24.56 -8.30 27.56
N ARG A 23 24.76 -9.58 27.34
CA ARG A 23 25.01 -10.19 26.01
C ARG A 23 23.81 -10.89 25.44
N TYR A 24 23.08 -11.63 26.27
CA TYR A 24 21.90 -12.40 25.88
C TYR A 24 20.67 -11.78 26.51
N LEU A 25 19.76 -11.31 25.69
CA LEU A 25 18.55 -10.66 26.11
C LEU A 25 17.36 -11.49 25.63
N LEU A 26 16.50 -11.90 26.56
CA LEU A 26 15.30 -12.67 26.28
C LEU A 26 14.09 -11.92 26.83
N THR A 27 13.09 -11.75 25.98
CA THR A 27 11.76 -11.28 26.38
C THR A 27 10.74 -12.33 25.99
N VAL A 28 9.92 -12.77 26.94
CA VAL A 28 8.77 -13.64 26.68
C VAL A 28 7.53 -12.95 27.22
N SER A 29 6.49 -12.88 26.42
CA SER A 29 5.20 -12.37 26.88
C SER A 29 4.05 -13.21 26.36
N ALA A 30 2.95 -13.20 27.08
CA ALA A 30 1.70 -13.83 26.69
C ALA A 30 0.55 -12.89 27.05
N ARG A 31 -0.39 -12.70 26.12
CA ARG A 31 -1.61 -11.93 26.33
C ARG A 31 -2.81 -12.80 26.00
N TYR A 32 -3.76 -12.86 26.92
CA TYR A 32 -5.01 -13.60 26.76
C TYR A 32 -6.15 -12.59 26.63
N ASP A 33 -6.68 -12.49 25.40
CA ASP A 33 -7.66 -11.48 25.02
C ASP A 33 -9.03 -12.11 24.76
N GLY A 34 -10.09 -11.45 25.22
CA GLY A 34 -11.46 -11.83 24.97
C GLY A 34 -12.30 -10.70 24.43
N SER A 35 -13.05 -10.93 23.32
CA SER A 35 -13.95 -9.97 22.71
C SER A 35 -15.38 -10.49 22.65
N SER A 36 -16.35 -9.66 23.09
CA SER A 36 -17.77 -9.98 23.04
C SER A 36 -18.36 -9.94 21.63
N ARG A 37 -17.60 -9.45 20.65
CA ARG A 37 -18.00 -9.41 19.22
C ARG A 37 -17.97 -10.77 18.56
N LEU A 38 -17.23 -11.72 19.12
CA LEU A 38 -17.01 -13.04 18.57
C LEU A 38 -17.99 -14.08 19.13
N ALA A 39 -18.08 -15.21 18.46
CA ALA A 39 -19.01 -16.25 18.79
C ALA A 39 -18.75 -16.87 20.17
N ASP A 40 -19.79 -17.44 20.78
CA ASP A 40 -19.67 -18.17 22.04
C ASP A 40 -18.73 -19.36 21.87
N GLY A 41 -17.80 -19.54 22.80
CA GLY A 41 -16.72 -20.54 22.69
C GLY A 41 -15.49 -20.08 21.92
N HIS A 42 -15.57 -18.97 21.13
CA HIS A 42 -14.49 -18.44 20.30
C HIS A 42 -14.03 -17.02 20.69
N LYS A 43 -14.51 -16.51 21.83
CA LYS A 43 -14.23 -15.13 22.27
C LYS A 43 -12.79 -14.92 22.72
N TRP A 44 -12.18 -15.94 23.30
CA TRP A 44 -10.89 -15.84 23.96
C TRP A 44 -9.78 -16.52 23.17
N VAL A 45 -8.62 -15.84 23.07
CA VAL A 45 -7.44 -16.38 22.39
C VAL A 45 -6.17 -15.95 23.11
N LEU A 46 -5.13 -16.80 23.07
CA LEU A 46 -3.82 -16.54 23.60
C LEU A 46 -2.88 -16.03 22.51
N PHE A 47 -2.19 -14.91 22.79
CA PHE A 47 -1.20 -14.29 21.93
C PHE A 47 0.18 -14.38 22.58
N PRO A 48 0.96 -15.43 22.32
CA PRO A 48 2.33 -15.54 22.79
C PRO A 48 3.27 -14.69 21.95
N SER A 49 4.37 -14.20 22.58
CA SER A 49 5.50 -13.64 21.85
C SER A 49 6.81 -13.94 22.56
N ALA A 50 7.89 -14.07 21.81
CA ALA A 50 9.23 -14.25 22.30
C ALA A 50 10.21 -13.45 21.43
N ALA A 51 11.18 -12.81 22.06
CA ALA A 51 12.28 -12.13 21.39
C ALA A 51 13.60 -12.47 22.05
N LEU A 52 14.57 -12.87 21.24
CA LEU A 52 15.95 -13.12 21.64
C LEU A 52 16.85 -12.11 20.95
N ALA A 53 17.78 -11.52 21.69
CA ALA A 53 18.85 -10.72 21.12
C ALA A 53 20.19 -11.14 21.69
N TRP A 54 21.18 -11.23 20.79
CA TRP A 54 22.55 -11.56 21.11
C TRP A 54 23.49 -10.43 20.69
N ARG A 55 24.16 -9.84 21.66
CA ARG A 55 25.19 -8.81 21.43
C ARG A 55 26.52 -9.49 21.16
N ILE A 56 26.77 -9.77 19.88
CA ILE A 56 27.93 -10.55 19.43
C ILE A 56 29.21 -9.77 19.68
N ASN A 57 29.18 -8.44 19.53
CA ASN A 57 30.35 -7.58 19.79
C ASN A 57 30.87 -7.65 21.24
N GLU A 58 30.06 -8.09 22.20
CA GLU A 58 30.45 -8.23 23.62
C GLU A 58 31.11 -9.59 23.91
N GLU A 59 31.22 -10.47 22.93
CA GLU A 59 31.83 -11.77 23.11
C GLU A 59 33.36 -11.69 23.08
N SER A 60 34.03 -12.54 23.85
CA SER A 60 35.50 -12.54 23.96
C SER A 60 36.20 -12.81 22.65
N PHE A 61 35.60 -13.63 21.78
CA PHE A 61 36.17 -13.92 20.44
C PHE A 61 36.09 -12.73 19.46
N MET A 62 35.30 -11.70 19.80
CA MET A 62 35.18 -10.47 19.00
C MET A 62 36.11 -9.34 19.50
N SER A 63 36.91 -9.57 20.51
CA SER A 63 37.80 -8.55 21.10
C SER A 63 38.76 -7.92 20.09
N SER A 64 39.23 -8.69 19.09
CA SER A 64 40.08 -8.18 18.01
C SER A 64 39.41 -7.22 17.03
N THR A 65 38.08 -7.21 17.01
CA THR A 65 37.31 -6.33 16.10
C THR A 65 36.94 -4.99 16.70
N SER A 66 37.15 -4.78 18.02
CA SER A 66 36.76 -3.60 18.78
C SER A 66 37.33 -2.27 18.25
N GLY A 67 38.36 -2.32 17.41
CA GLY A 67 38.94 -1.13 16.76
C GLY A 67 38.08 -0.52 15.67
N TRP A 68 37.19 -1.30 15.08
CA TRP A 68 36.35 -0.88 13.95
C TRP A 68 34.87 -1.28 14.05
N LEU A 69 34.53 -2.30 14.85
CA LEU A 69 33.17 -2.80 15.06
C LEU A 69 32.70 -2.35 16.44
N ASP A 70 31.76 -1.43 16.48
CA ASP A 70 31.24 -0.83 17.72
C ASP A 70 30.00 -1.57 18.24
N ASN A 71 29.19 -2.08 17.34
CA ASN A 71 27.97 -2.81 17.67
C ASN A 71 27.73 -3.90 16.63
N LEU A 72 27.41 -5.09 17.11
CA LEU A 72 26.87 -6.17 16.29
C LEU A 72 25.90 -6.99 17.15
N LYS A 73 24.61 -6.81 16.83
CA LYS A 73 23.55 -7.50 17.58
C LYS A 73 22.63 -8.25 16.61
N LEU A 74 22.45 -9.54 16.87
CA LEU A 74 21.49 -10.37 16.18
C LEU A 74 20.18 -10.41 16.99
N ARG A 75 19.05 -10.27 16.32
CA ARG A 75 17.71 -10.32 16.91
C ARG A 75 16.87 -11.38 16.22
N LEU A 76 16.16 -12.20 17.00
CA LEU A 76 15.18 -13.14 16.51
C LEU A 76 13.89 -12.92 17.30
N GLY A 77 12.79 -12.67 16.61
CA GLY A 77 11.49 -12.44 17.23
C GLY A 77 10.42 -13.33 16.63
N PHE A 78 9.52 -13.78 17.47
CA PHE A 78 8.26 -14.40 17.11
C PHE A 78 7.15 -13.72 17.88
N GLY A 79 6.02 -13.47 17.22
CA GLY A 79 4.84 -12.94 17.90
C GLY A 79 3.57 -13.38 17.18
N LYS A 80 2.55 -13.68 17.97
CA LYS A 80 1.19 -13.89 17.48
C LYS A 80 0.34 -12.70 17.89
N THR A 81 -0.42 -12.16 16.93
CA THR A 81 -1.38 -11.08 17.14
C THR A 81 -2.75 -11.46 16.60
N GLY A 82 -3.78 -10.77 17.00
CA GLY A 82 -5.14 -11.06 16.54
C GLY A 82 -5.94 -9.81 16.22
N ASN A 83 -6.89 -9.98 15.32
CA ASN A 83 -7.86 -8.98 14.94
C ASN A 83 -9.26 -9.52 15.21
N SER A 84 -10.09 -8.75 15.94
CA SER A 84 -11.51 -9.06 16.22
C SER A 84 -12.43 -8.01 15.61
N ALA A 85 -12.02 -7.39 14.49
CA ALA A 85 -12.77 -6.34 13.80
C ALA A 85 -14.01 -6.92 13.09
N VAL A 86 -14.93 -7.44 13.89
CA VAL A 86 -16.27 -7.89 13.50
C VAL A 86 -17.27 -6.92 14.10
N ASP A 87 -18.28 -6.56 13.35
CA ASP A 87 -19.34 -5.70 13.86
C ASP A 87 -20.07 -6.38 15.04
N PRO A 88 -20.43 -5.61 16.09
CA PRO A 88 -21.23 -6.15 17.18
C PRO A 88 -22.51 -6.82 16.65
N TYR A 89 -22.80 -8.00 17.19
CA TYR A 89 -23.96 -8.83 16.82
C TYR A 89 -23.86 -9.55 15.47
N GLN A 90 -22.81 -9.41 14.70
CA GLN A 90 -22.61 -10.08 13.41
C GLN A 90 -22.71 -11.62 13.52
N THR A 91 -22.31 -12.18 14.67
CA THR A 91 -22.41 -13.63 14.94
C THR A 91 -23.85 -14.13 15.05
N LYS A 92 -24.81 -13.22 15.32
CA LYS A 92 -26.23 -13.56 15.55
C LYS A 92 -27.14 -13.30 14.36
N GLY A 93 -26.57 -12.73 13.28
CA GLY A 93 -27.38 -12.22 12.17
C GLY A 93 -28.13 -10.94 12.53
N THR A 94 -28.61 -10.26 11.53
CA THR A 94 -29.37 -9.02 11.70
C THR A 94 -30.65 -9.03 10.90
N LEU A 95 -31.62 -8.24 11.34
CA LEU A 95 -32.87 -7.99 10.63
C LEU A 95 -32.88 -6.54 10.13
N SER A 96 -33.35 -6.33 8.91
CA SER A 96 -33.64 -5.01 8.38
C SER A 96 -35.13 -4.71 8.48
N LEU A 97 -35.42 -3.44 8.69
CA LEU A 97 -36.80 -2.92 8.65
C LEU A 97 -37.21 -2.72 7.19
N ILE A 98 -38.29 -3.39 6.79
CA ILE A 98 -38.90 -3.20 5.46
C ILE A 98 -40.27 -2.57 5.67
N ARG A 99 -40.50 -1.45 4.98
CA ARG A 99 -41.82 -0.82 4.93
C ARG A 99 -42.58 -1.41 3.76
N TYR A 100 -43.72 -2.01 4.05
CA TYR A 100 -44.60 -2.52 3.04
C TYR A 100 -45.90 -1.69 2.98
N PRO A 101 -46.24 -1.11 1.82
CA PRO A 101 -47.49 -0.38 1.67
C PRO A 101 -48.67 -1.39 1.50
N PHE A 102 -49.63 -1.30 2.38
CA PHE A 102 -50.92 -1.93 2.23
C PHE A 102 -51.97 -0.88 1.77
N ASP A 103 -53.12 -1.32 1.30
CA ASP A 103 -54.25 -0.47 0.89
C ASP A 103 -53.88 0.62 -0.13
N ASN A 104 -53.33 0.20 -1.28
CA ASN A 104 -52.88 1.10 -2.36
C ASN A 104 -51.90 2.23 -1.89
N GLY A 105 -51.12 1.97 -0.86
CA GLY A 105 -50.16 2.89 -0.32
C GLY A 105 -50.68 3.82 0.78
N ALA A 106 -51.93 3.70 1.22
CA ALA A 106 -52.52 4.55 2.24
C ALA A 106 -51.99 4.26 3.66
N SER A 107 -51.47 3.04 3.92
CA SER A 107 -50.81 2.71 5.20
C SER A 107 -49.53 1.94 4.99
N GLY A 108 -48.42 2.43 5.58
CA GLY A 108 -47.13 1.74 5.60
C GLY A 108 -46.99 0.91 6.87
N THR A 109 -46.95 -0.42 6.76
CA THR A 109 -46.67 -1.32 7.88
C THR A 109 -45.20 -1.68 7.91
N ILE A 110 -44.60 -1.72 9.11
CA ILE A 110 -43.20 -2.14 9.30
C ILE A 110 -43.14 -3.67 9.37
N GLY A 111 -42.39 -4.24 8.45
CA GLY A 111 -41.97 -5.64 8.46
C GLY A 111 -40.50 -5.81 8.81
N TYR A 112 -40.10 -7.05 9.07
CA TYR A 112 -38.73 -7.42 9.34
C TYR A 112 -38.30 -8.51 8.37
N ALA A 113 -37.13 -8.33 7.73
CA ALA A 113 -36.53 -9.38 6.91
C ALA A 113 -35.10 -9.67 7.36
N PRO A 114 -34.64 -10.91 7.26
CA PRO A 114 -33.23 -11.22 7.48
C PRO A 114 -32.33 -10.38 6.57
N ASN A 115 -31.32 -9.70 7.17
CA ASN A 115 -30.38 -8.83 6.46
C ASN A 115 -29.01 -9.45 6.35
N ALA A 116 -28.55 -10.14 7.40
CA ALA A 116 -27.28 -10.84 7.40
C ALA A 116 -27.43 -12.23 8.01
N MET A 117 -26.73 -13.19 7.42
CA MET A 117 -26.68 -14.56 7.91
C MET A 117 -25.84 -14.62 9.19
N ALA A 118 -26.36 -15.31 10.22
CA ALA A 118 -25.61 -15.59 11.44
C ALA A 118 -24.44 -16.54 11.18
N ASN A 119 -23.30 -16.30 11.83
CA ASN A 119 -22.20 -17.26 11.87
C ASN A 119 -21.72 -17.48 13.31
N SER A 120 -22.10 -18.61 13.90
CA SER A 120 -21.74 -18.99 15.26
C SER A 120 -20.31 -19.52 15.40
N LEU A 121 -19.51 -19.55 14.32
CA LEU A 121 -18.14 -20.01 14.30
C LEU A 121 -17.13 -18.86 14.20
N LEU A 122 -17.61 -17.60 14.15
CA LEU A 122 -16.71 -16.43 14.02
C LEU A 122 -15.73 -16.34 15.18
N THR A 123 -14.46 -16.36 14.83
CA THR A 123 -13.32 -16.28 15.75
C THR A 123 -12.36 -15.17 15.36
N TRP A 124 -11.28 -15.03 16.10
CA TRP A 124 -10.19 -14.10 15.82
C TRP A 124 -9.53 -14.45 14.49
N GLU A 125 -9.29 -13.44 13.67
CA GLU A 125 -8.24 -13.48 12.65
C GLU A 125 -6.89 -13.39 13.35
N THR A 126 -5.93 -14.25 13.02
CA THR A 126 -4.64 -14.32 13.69
C THR A 126 -3.48 -14.16 12.74
N THR A 127 -2.45 -13.45 13.16
CA THR A 127 -1.21 -13.26 12.41
C THR A 127 -0.03 -13.75 13.22
N ASP A 128 0.70 -14.71 12.66
CA ASP A 128 1.99 -15.17 13.16
C ASP A 128 3.10 -14.40 12.44
N GLN A 129 3.96 -13.73 13.21
CA GLN A 129 5.07 -12.94 12.67
C GLN A 129 6.42 -13.48 13.15
N TRP A 130 7.33 -13.65 12.22
CA TRP A 130 8.74 -13.89 12.45
C TRP A 130 9.56 -12.68 12.01
N ASN A 131 10.55 -12.31 12.79
CA ASN A 131 11.49 -11.24 12.46
C ASN A 131 12.92 -11.72 12.77
N LEU A 132 13.82 -11.50 11.81
CA LEU A 132 15.27 -11.67 11.96
C LEU A 132 15.92 -10.31 11.69
N GLY A 133 16.59 -9.76 12.70
CA GLY A 133 17.20 -8.44 12.63
C GLY A 133 18.69 -8.48 12.94
N ILE A 134 19.44 -7.62 12.27
CA ILE A 134 20.86 -7.35 12.55
C ILE A 134 20.99 -5.85 12.79
N ASP A 135 21.50 -5.49 13.98
CA ASP A 135 21.92 -4.13 14.28
C ASP A 135 23.45 -4.07 14.22
N PHE A 136 24.01 -3.13 13.49
CA PHE A 136 25.44 -2.97 13.35
C PHE A 136 25.89 -1.52 13.54
N GLY A 137 27.12 -1.37 14.02
CA GLY A 137 27.79 -0.08 14.12
C GLY A 137 29.28 -0.28 13.86
N VAL A 138 29.83 0.50 12.96
CA VAL A 138 31.21 0.36 12.55
C VAL A 138 31.93 1.72 12.43
N LEU A 139 33.27 1.69 12.40
CA LEU A 139 34.14 2.83 12.22
C LEU A 139 33.94 3.91 13.30
N ARG A 140 33.85 3.48 14.54
CA ARG A 140 33.63 4.34 15.74
C ARG A 140 32.32 5.14 15.64
N GLY A 141 31.23 4.41 15.29
CA GLY A 141 29.88 4.95 15.18
C GLY A 141 29.64 5.83 13.93
N ARG A 142 30.58 5.85 12.98
CA ARG A 142 30.40 6.61 11.74
C ARG A 142 29.35 6.00 10.81
N ILE A 143 29.17 4.69 10.84
CA ILE A 143 28.13 3.99 10.10
C ILE A 143 27.40 3.11 11.09
N ASN A 144 26.10 3.33 11.22
CA ASN A 144 25.20 2.52 12.02
C ASN A 144 24.02 2.10 11.16
N GLY A 145 23.45 0.94 11.42
CA GLY A 145 22.30 0.52 10.67
C GLY A 145 21.60 -0.68 11.26
N THR A 146 20.44 -0.95 10.68
CA THR A 146 19.63 -2.14 10.96
C THR A 146 19.23 -2.78 9.63
N ILE A 147 19.17 -4.10 9.63
CA ILE A 147 18.61 -4.90 8.55
C ILE A 147 17.60 -5.83 9.21
N ASP A 148 16.35 -5.73 8.82
CA ASP A 148 15.26 -6.56 9.30
C ASP A 148 14.64 -7.36 8.16
N LEU A 149 14.54 -8.68 8.34
CA LEU A 149 13.81 -9.60 7.49
C LEU A 149 12.58 -10.07 8.26
N TYR A 150 11.41 -9.95 7.67
CA TYR A 150 10.19 -10.39 8.32
C TYR A 150 9.32 -11.26 7.42
N MET A 151 8.53 -12.12 8.07
CA MET A 151 7.48 -12.90 7.45
C MET A 151 6.27 -12.93 8.39
N GLN A 152 5.12 -12.54 7.85
CA GLN A 152 3.83 -12.57 8.51
C GLN A 152 2.92 -13.53 7.77
N ASN A 153 2.25 -14.44 8.49
CA ASN A 153 1.21 -15.30 7.95
C ASN A 153 -0.08 -14.99 8.71
N THR A 154 -1.06 -14.47 8.01
CA THR A 154 -2.40 -14.23 8.57
C THR A 154 -3.29 -15.40 8.22
N HIS A 155 -3.95 -15.95 9.22
CA HIS A 155 -4.86 -17.10 9.15
C HIS A 155 -6.24 -16.67 9.57
N ASP A 156 -7.24 -17.41 9.09
CA ASP A 156 -8.63 -17.20 9.48
C ASP A 156 -9.12 -15.78 9.17
N LEU A 157 -8.77 -15.27 7.98
CA LEU A 157 -9.18 -13.95 7.51
C LEU A 157 -10.69 -13.78 7.61
N LEU A 158 -11.13 -12.65 8.14
CA LEU A 158 -12.54 -12.28 8.23
C LEU A 158 -13.02 -11.76 6.86
N LEU A 159 -13.45 -12.67 5.99
CA LEU A 159 -13.89 -12.37 4.63
C LEU A 159 -15.37 -12.68 4.43
N LYS A 160 -16.02 -11.88 3.58
CA LYS A 160 -17.37 -12.14 3.08
C LYS A 160 -17.30 -13.22 2.00
N ARG A 161 -17.83 -14.39 2.31
CA ARG A 161 -17.97 -15.47 1.34
C ARG A 161 -19.32 -15.33 0.62
N GLN A 162 -19.29 -15.26 -0.70
CA GLN A 162 -20.49 -15.24 -1.52
C GLN A 162 -21.30 -16.52 -1.34
N LEU A 163 -22.61 -16.40 -1.28
CA LEU A 163 -23.54 -17.51 -1.13
C LEU A 163 -24.43 -17.62 -2.38
N PRO A 164 -24.89 -18.84 -2.71
CA PRO A 164 -25.92 -19.00 -3.73
C PRO A 164 -27.18 -18.22 -3.35
N VAL A 165 -27.78 -17.51 -4.31
CA VAL A 165 -28.97 -16.66 -4.09
C VAL A 165 -30.14 -17.42 -3.48
N VAL A 166 -30.23 -18.73 -3.75
CA VAL A 166 -31.26 -19.64 -3.16
C VAL A 166 -31.16 -19.70 -1.64
N SER A 167 -30.05 -19.34 -1.01
CA SER A 167 -29.92 -19.25 0.45
C SER A 167 -30.70 -18.09 1.08
N GLY A 168 -31.15 -17.12 0.27
CA GLY A 168 -31.78 -15.91 0.74
C GLY A 168 -30.79 -14.81 1.22
N PHE A 169 -29.48 -15.07 1.10
CA PHE A 169 -28.42 -14.16 1.48
C PHE A 169 -27.40 -14.03 0.35
N SER A 170 -26.82 -12.84 0.18
CA SER A 170 -25.76 -12.60 -0.80
C SER A 170 -24.40 -13.13 -0.33
N ASP A 171 -24.13 -12.97 0.96
CA ASP A 171 -22.86 -13.31 1.57
C ASP A 171 -22.98 -13.69 3.04
N VAL A 172 -21.93 -14.29 3.59
CA VAL A 172 -21.74 -14.56 5.01
C VAL A 172 -20.32 -14.25 5.41
N LEU A 173 -20.14 -13.51 6.52
CA LEU A 173 -18.82 -13.30 7.09
C LEU A 173 -18.30 -14.61 7.71
N SER A 174 -17.11 -15.03 7.32
CA SER A 174 -16.49 -16.27 7.76
C SER A 174 -14.99 -16.10 7.97
N ASN A 175 -14.42 -16.88 8.88
CA ASN A 175 -12.98 -17.00 9.04
C ASN A 175 -12.44 -17.96 7.99
N VAL A 176 -11.95 -17.42 6.88
CA VAL A 176 -11.51 -18.22 5.73
C VAL A 176 -10.33 -17.55 5.03
N GLY A 177 -9.47 -18.39 4.48
CA GLY A 177 -8.33 -17.90 3.72
C GLY A 177 -7.10 -17.58 4.56
N LYS A 178 -6.01 -17.40 3.84
CA LYS A 178 -4.68 -17.12 4.40
C LYS A 178 -3.95 -16.15 3.48
N THR A 179 -3.27 -15.17 4.08
CA THR A 179 -2.34 -14.31 3.36
C THR A 179 -0.95 -14.41 3.97
N ARG A 180 0.04 -14.12 3.16
CA ARG A 180 1.43 -14.01 3.59
C ARG A 180 1.98 -12.67 3.17
N ASN A 181 2.76 -12.09 4.07
CA ASN A 181 3.50 -10.88 3.83
C ASN A 181 4.96 -11.11 4.24
N LYS A 182 5.92 -10.81 3.37
CA LYS A 182 7.34 -10.93 3.65
C LYS A 182 8.10 -9.75 3.08
N GLY A 183 9.11 -9.31 3.80
CA GLY A 183 9.85 -8.15 3.36
C GLY A 183 11.21 -8.02 4.00
N ILE A 184 11.91 -7.01 3.52
CA ILE A 184 13.20 -6.56 4.01
C ILE A 184 13.12 -5.05 4.26
N GLU A 185 13.65 -4.63 5.39
CA GLU A 185 13.82 -3.23 5.77
C GLU A 185 15.28 -2.97 6.11
N VAL A 186 15.84 -1.89 5.57
CA VAL A 186 17.23 -1.49 5.81
C VAL A 186 17.22 -0.03 6.23
N SER A 187 17.88 0.27 7.35
CA SER A 187 18.13 1.63 7.81
C SER A 187 19.63 1.81 8.01
N ILE A 188 20.20 2.85 7.42
CA ILE A 188 21.62 3.18 7.53
C ILE A 188 21.77 4.65 7.85
N ASN A 189 22.46 4.96 8.94
CA ASN A 189 22.88 6.28 9.30
C ASN A 189 24.39 6.38 9.12
N SER A 190 24.88 7.38 8.39
CA SER A 190 26.30 7.54 8.14
C SER A 190 26.78 8.97 8.36
N VAL A 191 27.93 9.12 8.99
CA VAL A 191 28.70 10.34 9.06
C VAL A 191 29.77 10.27 7.97
N ASN A 192 29.45 10.81 6.79
CA ASN A 192 30.30 10.71 5.59
C ASN A 192 31.57 11.54 5.75
N ILE A 193 31.39 12.79 6.17
CA ILE A 193 32.49 13.72 6.45
C ILE A 193 32.21 14.42 7.79
N ASN A 194 33.24 14.52 8.62
CA ASN A 194 33.18 15.28 9.86
C ASN A 194 34.52 15.95 10.10
N THR A 195 34.60 17.24 9.73
CA THR A 195 35.72 18.10 9.97
C THR A 195 35.31 19.25 10.87
N LYS A 196 36.26 20.12 11.24
CA LYS A 196 35.98 21.28 12.09
C LYS A 196 34.93 22.22 11.49
N ASP A 197 34.97 22.43 10.18
CA ASP A 197 34.17 23.43 9.48
C ASP A 197 33.03 22.80 8.63
N PHE A 198 33.14 21.53 8.30
CA PHE A 198 32.19 20.86 7.42
C PHE A 198 31.78 19.46 7.95
N GLN A 199 30.49 19.25 8.03
CA GLN A 199 29.90 17.95 8.35
C GLN A 199 28.88 17.54 7.28
N TRP A 200 28.91 16.29 6.88
CA TRP A 200 27.93 15.66 6.00
C TRP A 200 27.47 14.34 6.59
N THR A 201 26.17 14.22 6.81
CA THR A 201 25.51 12.98 7.27
C THR A 201 24.45 12.54 6.27
N THR A 202 24.22 11.24 6.20
CA THR A 202 23.18 10.63 5.38
C THR A 202 22.39 9.62 6.22
N ASP A 203 21.08 9.75 6.20
CA ASP A 203 20.13 8.75 6.70
C ASP A 203 19.43 8.11 5.51
N LEU A 204 19.59 6.81 5.32
CA LEU A 204 19.00 6.02 4.24
C LEU A 204 18.04 4.97 4.81
N MET A 205 16.85 4.88 4.26
CA MET A 205 15.88 3.82 4.53
C MET A 205 15.42 3.18 3.23
N LEU A 206 15.40 1.86 3.21
CA LEU A 206 14.89 1.04 2.10
C LEU A 206 13.89 0.02 2.66
N SER A 207 12.76 -0.14 2.00
CA SER A 207 11.76 -1.15 2.35
C SER A 207 11.23 -1.82 1.08
N SER A 208 11.23 -3.15 1.10
CA SER A 208 10.63 -3.96 0.04
C SER A 208 9.72 -5.00 0.67
N ASN A 209 8.50 -5.07 0.18
CA ASN A 209 7.46 -5.95 0.71
C ASN A 209 6.77 -6.73 -0.41
N LYS A 210 6.51 -8.01 -0.16
CA LYS A 210 5.71 -8.86 -1.03
C LYS A 210 4.55 -9.46 -0.23
N GLU A 211 3.34 -9.10 -0.63
CA GLU A 211 2.08 -9.66 -0.15
C GLU A 211 1.59 -10.73 -1.12
N GLU A 212 1.00 -11.81 -0.60
CA GLU A 212 0.41 -12.87 -1.43
C GLU A 212 -0.78 -13.54 -0.72
N ILE A 213 -1.82 -13.85 -1.48
CA ILE A 213 -2.90 -14.73 -1.06
C ILE A 213 -2.37 -16.17 -1.11
N VAL A 214 -2.43 -16.89 0.01
CA VAL A 214 -1.95 -18.29 0.11
C VAL A 214 -3.08 -19.28 -0.08
N GLU A 215 -4.27 -18.93 0.44
CA GLU A 215 -5.46 -19.80 0.43
C GLU A 215 -6.71 -18.93 0.54
N LEU A 216 -7.78 -19.32 -0.14
CA LEU A 216 -9.10 -18.72 -0.08
C LEU A 216 -10.11 -19.70 0.51
N TYR A 217 -11.40 -19.29 0.58
CA TYR A 217 -12.49 -20.13 1.09
C TYR A 217 -12.71 -21.43 0.28
N ASN A 218 -12.27 -21.47 -0.97
CA ASN A 218 -12.32 -22.63 -1.88
C ASN A 218 -10.97 -23.35 -1.99
N GLY A 219 -10.08 -23.15 -1.03
CA GLY A 219 -8.72 -23.69 -1.00
C GLY A 219 -7.74 -22.87 -1.83
N LYS A 220 -6.97 -23.54 -2.68
CA LYS A 220 -5.96 -22.90 -3.55
C LYS A 220 -6.48 -22.65 -4.97
N ASN A 221 -7.72 -22.23 -5.09
CA ASN A 221 -8.32 -21.85 -6.35
C ASN A 221 -8.55 -20.35 -6.38
N ASP A 222 -8.37 -19.75 -7.55
CA ASP A 222 -8.62 -18.33 -7.76
C ASP A 222 -10.11 -18.01 -7.65
N ASP A 223 -10.41 -16.83 -7.12
CA ASP A 223 -11.75 -16.23 -7.15
C ASP A 223 -11.73 -15.05 -8.13
N ILE A 224 -12.02 -15.34 -9.39
CA ILE A 224 -12.01 -14.35 -10.47
C ILE A 224 -13.07 -13.27 -10.21
N GLY A 225 -14.22 -13.63 -9.65
CA GLY A 225 -15.32 -12.70 -9.35
C GLY A 225 -14.91 -11.62 -8.37
N SER A 226 -14.15 -11.97 -7.34
CA SER A 226 -13.59 -11.03 -6.35
C SER A 226 -12.22 -10.48 -6.76
N LYS A 227 -11.66 -10.91 -7.89
CA LYS A 227 -10.30 -10.60 -8.36
C LYS A 227 -9.21 -11.03 -7.36
N TRP A 228 -9.41 -12.15 -6.69
CA TRP A 228 -8.45 -12.72 -5.76
C TRP A 228 -7.74 -13.93 -6.38
N PHE A 229 -6.45 -13.80 -6.55
CA PHE A 229 -5.61 -14.79 -7.23
C PHE A 229 -4.56 -15.36 -6.27
N ILE A 230 -4.43 -16.68 -6.24
CA ILE A 230 -3.42 -17.35 -5.40
C ILE A 230 -2.00 -16.93 -5.82
N GLY A 231 -1.17 -16.57 -4.84
CA GLY A 231 0.20 -16.08 -5.07
C GLY A 231 0.30 -14.61 -5.48
N GLN A 232 -0.82 -13.90 -5.60
CA GLN A 232 -0.90 -12.49 -5.93
C GLN A 232 -1.32 -11.64 -4.71
N PRO A 233 -1.04 -10.33 -4.70
CA PRO A 233 -1.59 -9.43 -3.70
C PRO A 233 -3.12 -9.41 -3.68
N VAL A 234 -3.72 -9.02 -2.55
CA VAL A 234 -5.18 -8.90 -2.41
C VAL A 234 -5.77 -7.92 -3.44
N ASN A 235 -5.06 -6.84 -3.71
CA ASN A 235 -5.47 -5.84 -4.70
C ASN A 235 -4.60 -5.95 -5.95
N VAL A 236 -5.20 -6.32 -7.07
CA VAL A 236 -4.56 -6.39 -8.39
C VAL A 236 -5.40 -5.65 -9.42
N HIS A 237 -4.74 -5.12 -10.43
CA HIS A 237 -5.39 -4.65 -11.64
C HIS A 237 -5.56 -5.84 -12.58
N TYR A 238 -6.79 -6.35 -12.68
CA TYR A 238 -7.15 -7.47 -13.54
C TYR A 238 -8.06 -6.97 -14.64
N ASP A 239 -7.52 -6.88 -15.87
CA ASP A 239 -8.20 -6.34 -17.03
C ASP A 239 -7.52 -6.80 -18.32
N TYR A 240 -8.05 -6.38 -19.47
CA TYR A 240 -7.43 -6.57 -20.77
C TYR A 240 -6.11 -5.79 -20.87
N LYS A 241 -5.13 -6.38 -21.54
CA LYS A 241 -3.84 -5.71 -21.77
C LYS A 241 -3.81 -5.10 -23.15
N LYS A 242 -3.73 -3.77 -23.21
CA LYS A 242 -3.46 -3.05 -24.45
C LYS A 242 -2.05 -3.37 -24.95
N VAL A 243 -1.93 -3.74 -26.21
CA VAL A 243 -0.66 -3.97 -26.92
C VAL A 243 -0.40 -2.94 -28.01
N GLY A 244 -1.38 -2.13 -28.35
CA GLY A 244 -1.26 -1.04 -29.31
C GLY A 244 -2.61 -0.47 -29.74
N ILE A 245 -2.59 0.18 -30.89
CA ILE A 245 -3.77 0.59 -31.63
C ILE A 245 -3.68 -0.09 -32.99
N TRP A 246 -4.78 -0.66 -33.46
CA TRP A 246 -4.85 -1.27 -34.77
C TRP A 246 -4.50 -0.25 -35.85
N GLN A 247 -3.48 -0.56 -36.66
CA GLN A 247 -3.01 0.31 -37.72
C GLN A 247 -3.65 -0.07 -39.10
N ASN A 248 -3.57 0.85 -40.05
CA ASN A 248 -3.98 0.58 -41.44
C ASN A 248 -2.82 -0.03 -42.21
N THR A 249 -2.20 -1.10 -41.68
CA THR A 249 -1.14 -1.86 -42.35
C THR A 249 -1.68 -3.19 -42.88
N GLU A 250 -1.03 -3.75 -43.87
CA GLU A 250 -1.43 -5.04 -44.45
C GLU A 250 -1.45 -6.15 -43.41
N SER A 251 -0.46 -6.15 -42.48
CA SER A 251 -0.36 -7.12 -41.39
C SER A 251 -1.50 -7.01 -40.38
N ASP A 252 -1.84 -5.78 -39.97
CA ASP A 252 -2.92 -5.57 -38.99
C ASP A 252 -4.29 -5.86 -39.62
N LEU A 253 -4.50 -5.48 -40.88
CA LEU A 253 -5.73 -5.81 -41.63
C LEU A 253 -5.92 -7.32 -41.80
N ALA A 254 -4.85 -8.07 -42.07
CA ALA A 254 -4.91 -9.53 -42.17
C ALA A 254 -5.17 -10.18 -40.78
N GLU A 255 -4.66 -9.61 -39.71
CA GLU A 255 -4.93 -10.09 -38.35
C GLU A 255 -6.37 -9.76 -37.90
N MET A 256 -6.85 -8.52 -38.13
CA MET A 256 -8.25 -8.13 -37.91
C MET A 256 -9.26 -9.04 -38.62
N ALA A 257 -8.95 -9.45 -39.87
CA ALA A 257 -9.80 -10.38 -40.63
C ALA A 257 -9.96 -11.73 -39.92
N LYS A 258 -8.96 -12.20 -39.19
CA LYS A 258 -9.05 -13.44 -38.38
C LYS A 258 -9.97 -13.25 -37.18
N PHE A 259 -9.91 -12.09 -36.49
CA PHE A 259 -10.83 -11.76 -35.42
C PHE A 259 -12.26 -11.64 -35.91
N ALA A 260 -12.48 -10.96 -37.08
CA ALA A 260 -13.80 -10.85 -37.69
C ALA A 260 -14.42 -12.22 -38.06
N ALA A 261 -13.61 -13.14 -38.59
CA ALA A 261 -14.03 -14.50 -38.89
C ALA A 261 -14.47 -15.28 -37.64
N ASN A 262 -14.05 -14.85 -36.43
CA ASN A 262 -14.39 -15.43 -35.13
C ASN A 262 -15.40 -14.58 -34.32
N GLY A 263 -16.01 -13.55 -34.95
CA GLY A 263 -17.08 -12.76 -34.35
C GLY A 263 -16.64 -11.57 -33.53
N THR A 264 -15.37 -11.13 -33.63
CA THR A 264 -14.86 -9.91 -33.01
C THR A 264 -14.41 -8.94 -34.09
N ASP A 265 -15.20 -7.90 -34.34
CA ASP A 265 -14.91 -6.92 -35.38
C ASP A 265 -14.04 -5.77 -34.86
N PHE A 266 -12.92 -5.53 -35.49
CA PHE A 266 -12.04 -4.38 -35.24
C PHE A 266 -11.87 -3.55 -36.52
N ALA A 267 -11.57 -2.29 -36.34
CA ALA A 267 -11.20 -1.38 -37.45
C ALA A 267 -9.88 -0.65 -37.10
N PRO A 268 -9.16 -0.14 -38.12
CA PRO A 268 -7.99 0.71 -37.88
C PRO A 268 -8.32 1.87 -36.95
N GLY A 269 -7.48 2.08 -35.92
CA GLY A 269 -7.70 3.05 -34.86
C GLY A 269 -8.37 2.52 -33.61
N ASP A 270 -8.86 1.29 -33.59
CA ASP A 270 -9.38 0.64 -32.40
C ASP A 270 -8.24 0.15 -31.50
N ILE A 271 -8.53 -0.05 -30.21
CA ILE A 271 -7.54 -0.55 -29.25
C ILE A 271 -7.22 -2.01 -29.57
N LYS A 272 -5.94 -2.31 -29.73
CA LYS A 272 -5.42 -3.66 -29.92
C LYS A 272 -5.16 -4.30 -28.56
N ILE A 273 -5.94 -5.33 -28.22
CA ILE A 273 -5.84 -6.12 -26.99
C ILE A 273 -5.05 -7.39 -27.25
N GLN A 274 -4.28 -7.82 -26.24
CA GLN A 274 -3.59 -9.10 -26.28
C GLN A 274 -4.60 -10.25 -26.24
N ASP A 275 -4.65 -11.04 -27.28
CA ASP A 275 -5.29 -12.35 -27.29
C ASP A 275 -4.36 -13.33 -26.56
N VAL A 276 -4.78 -13.79 -25.38
CA VAL A 276 -3.95 -14.59 -24.47
C VAL A 276 -3.94 -16.06 -24.88
N ASN A 277 -5.08 -16.57 -25.35
CA ASN A 277 -5.27 -17.97 -25.69
C ASN A 277 -5.08 -18.27 -27.20
N GLY A 278 -5.01 -17.22 -28.05
CA GLY A 278 -4.75 -17.32 -29.48
C GLY A 278 -5.95 -17.80 -30.29
N ASP A 279 -7.17 -17.62 -29.78
CA ASP A 279 -8.40 -18.09 -30.45
C ASP A 279 -9.02 -17.04 -31.39
N TYR A 280 -8.40 -15.88 -31.52
CA TYR A 280 -8.88 -14.73 -32.27
C TYR A 280 -10.26 -14.22 -31.81
N LYS A 281 -10.53 -14.31 -30.51
CA LYS A 281 -11.66 -13.68 -29.85
C LYS A 281 -11.17 -12.93 -28.65
N ILE A 282 -11.75 -11.79 -28.33
CA ILE A 282 -11.47 -11.10 -27.07
C ILE A 282 -12.65 -11.33 -26.13
N THR A 283 -12.38 -12.10 -25.10
CA THR A 283 -13.35 -12.51 -24.06
C THR A 283 -12.76 -12.29 -22.68
N ASP A 284 -13.52 -12.63 -21.61
CA ASP A 284 -13.00 -12.57 -20.25
C ASP A 284 -11.79 -13.50 -20.00
N ALA A 285 -11.56 -14.48 -20.89
CA ALA A 285 -10.39 -15.35 -20.84
C ALA A 285 -9.08 -14.63 -21.20
N ASP A 286 -9.16 -13.46 -21.84
CA ASP A 286 -8.00 -12.65 -22.23
C ASP A 286 -7.64 -11.60 -21.19
N LYS A 287 -8.42 -11.50 -20.11
CA LYS A 287 -8.06 -10.67 -18.97
C LYS A 287 -6.88 -11.27 -18.22
N GLN A 288 -5.97 -10.40 -17.79
CA GLN A 288 -4.76 -10.80 -17.08
C GLN A 288 -4.41 -9.80 -15.98
N ILE A 289 -3.55 -10.20 -15.07
CA ILE A 289 -3.05 -9.32 -14.03
C ILE A 289 -2.02 -8.38 -14.67
N LEU A 290 -2.35 -7.09 -14.73
CA LEU A 290 -1.51 -6.05 -15.31
C LEU A 290 -0.48 -5.54 -14.31
N GLY A 291 -0.83 -5.51 -13.05
CA GLY A 291 -0.02 -5.02 -11.95
C GLY A 291 -0.83 -4.86 -10.66
N ASN A 292 -0.30 -4.09 -9.73
CA ASN A 292 -0.98 -3.77 -8.48
C ASN A 292 -0.59 -2.37 -7.98
N PRO A 293 -1.39 -1.75 -7.10
CA PRO A 293 -1.15 -0.39 -6.62
C PRO A 293 -0.06 -0.28 -5.54
N ARG A 294 0.48 -1.40 -5.07
CA ARG A 294 1.50 -1.40 -4.01
C ARG A 294 2.91 -1.33 -4.59
N PRO A 295 3.77 -0.43 -4.08
CA PRO A 295 5.15 -0.37 -4.55
C PRO A 295 5.92 -1.62 -4.12
N LYS A 296 6.86 -2.04 -4.96
CA LYS A 296 7.82 -3.12 -4.68
C LYS A 296 9.01 -2.63 -3.86
N LEU A 297 9.38 -1.36 -4.01
CA LEU A 297 10.47 -0.72 -3.30
C LEU A 297 10.06 0.70 -2.91
N ILE A 298 10.23 1.01 -1.63
CA ILE A 298 10.17 2.35 -1.09
C ILE A 298 11.59 2.71 -0.61
N ALA A 299 12.06 3.89 -0.99
CA ALA A 299 13.35 4.41 -0.55
C ALA A 299 13.18 5.83 -0.01
N SER A 300 13.87 6.14 1.07
CA SER A 300 13.97 7.50 1.56
C SER A 300 15.40 7.83 1.97
N MET A 301 15.81 9.06 1.74
CA MET A 301 17.16 9.51 2.06
C MET A 301 17.12 10.96 2.54
N VAL A 302 17.73 11.21 3.70
CA VAL A 302 17.99 12.56 4.19
C VAL A 302 19.49 12.81 4.15
N ASN A 303 19.91 13.84 3.43
CA ASN A 303 21.27 14.34 3.50
C ASN A 303 21.29 15.66 4.26
N THR A 304 22.19 15.76 5.24
CA THR A 304 22.38 16.98 6.01
C THR A 304 23.84 17.44 5.88
N PHE A 305 23.98 18.70 5.50
CA PHE A 305 25.28 19.36 5.34
C PHE A 305 25.34 20.55 6.28
N ASN A 306 26.42 20.66 7.06
CA ASN A 306 26.70 21.82 7.92
C ASN A 306 28.04 22.42 7.52
N TYR A 307 28.06 23.73 7.27
CA TYR A 307 29.28 24.45 6.90
C TYR A 307 29.28 25.87 7.45
N LYS A 308 30.15 26.15 8.42
CA LYS A 308 30.39 27.52 8.97
C LYS A 308 29.12 28.33 9.26
N GLY A 309 28.14 27.68 9.94
CA GLY A 309 26.85 28.29 10.30
C GLY A 309 25.75 28.10 9.28
N PHE A 310 26.04 27.66 8.05
CA PHE A 310 25.05 27.19 7.10
C PHE A 310 24.68 25.74 7.43
N ASP A 311 23.39 25.42 7.30
CA ASP A 311 22.87 24.07 7.34
C ASP A 311 21.94 23.84 6.13
N LEU A 312 22.15 22.76 5.41
CA LEU A 312 21.31 22.30 4.32
C LEU A 312 20.83 20.88 4.62
N SER A 313 19.51 20.67 4.64
CA SER A 313 18.91 19.34 4.74
C SER A 313 18.05 19.08 3.51
N VAL A 314 18.22 17.92 2.88
CA VAL A 314 17.45 17.48 1.70
C VAL A 314 16.86 16.12 1.99
N PHE A 315 15.54 16.03 2.00
CA PHE A 315 14.78 14.79 2.14
C PHE A 315 14.23 14.33 0.79
N LEU A 316 14.72 13.19 0.34
CA LEU A 316 14.29 12.50 -0.88
C LEU A 316 13.41 11.31 -0.52
N TYR A 317 12.36 11.10 -1.28
CA TYR A 317 11.46 9.96 -1.15
C TYR A 317 11.17 9.37 -2.53
N ALA A 318 11.28 8.07 -2.67
CA ALA A 318 11.04 7.37 -3.92
C ALA A 318 10.15 6.12 -3.71
N SER A 319 9.32 5.85 -4.68
CA SER A 319 8.43 4.68 -4.72
C SER A 319 8.48 4.07 -6.11
N PHE A 320 8.74 2.75 -6.18
CA PHE A 320 8.91 2.04 -7.44
C PHE A 320 8.09 0.76 -7.50
N GLY A 321 7.57 0.45 -8.67
CA GLY A 321 6.89 -0.81 -8.97
C GLY A 321 5.40 -0.81 -8.68
N ALA A 322 4.79 0.32 -8.30
CA ALA A 322 3.35 0.49 -8.24
C ALA A 322 2.77 0.76 -9.64
N MET A 323 1.57 0.28 -9.87
CA MET A 323 0.74 0.64 -11.01
C MET A 323 -0.54 1.28 -10.50
N LEU A 324 -0.93 2.43 -11.02
CA LEU A 324 -2.15 3.13 -10.64
C LEU A 324 -3.12 3.18 -11.81
N TYR A 325 -4.39 3.24 -11.48
CA TYR A 325 -5.45 3.59 -12.41
C TYR A 325 -5.52 5.11 -12.52
N ASN A 326 -5.31 5.64 -13.72
CA ASN A 326 -5.29 7.09 -13.98
C ASN A 326 -6.71 7.61 -14.17
N ASP A 327 -7.29 8.13 -13.09
CA ASP A 327 -8.67 8.61 -13.09
C ASP A 327 -8.92 9.81 -14.00
N ILE A 328 -7.90 10.64 -14.27
CA ILE A 328 -8.05 11.77 -15.20
C ILE A 328 -8.41 11.23 -16.58
N TYR A 329 -7.66 10.25 -17.06
CA TYR A 329 -7.95 9.64 -18.34
C TYR A 329 -9.28 8.90 -18.33
N ALA A 330 -9.66 8.27 -17.21
CA ALA A 330 -10.92 7.56 -17.10
C ALA A 330 -12.16 8.46 -17.15
N VAL A 331 -12.08 9.69 -16.63
CA VAL A 331 -13.22 10.62 -16.53
C VAL A 331 -13.20 11.67 -17.63
N GLU A 332 -12.03 12.27 -17.90
CA GLU A 332 -11.91 13.46 -18.77
C GLU A 332 -11.61 13.13 -20.24
N HIS A 333 -11.17 11.89 -20.54
CA HIS A 333 -10.80 11.46 -21.89
C HIS A 333 -11.78 10.48 -22.53
N CYS A 334 -12.93 10.23 -21.90
CA CYS A 334 -13.90 9.30 -22.41
C CYS A 334 -14.71 9.92 -23.57
N GLY A 335 -14.59 9.31 -24.74
CA GLY A 335 -15.47 9.52 -25.88
C GLY A 335 -15.57 10.95 -26.39
N ARG A 336 -16.69 11.27 -26.97
CA ARG A 336 -16.98 12.57 -27.59
C ARG A 336 -17.06 13.75 -26.65
N ASN A 337 -17.20 13.51 -25.35
CA ASN A 337 -17.31 14.56 -24.31
C ASN A 337 -15.99 14.81 -23.59
N GLY A 338 -14.89 14.21 -24.06
CA GLY A 338 -13.57 14.37 -23.44
C GLY A 338 -13.06 15.80 -23.50
N GLY A 339 -12.63 16.33 -22.35
CA GLY A 339 -12.15 17.72 -22.21
C GLY A 339 -10.63 17.87 -22.36
N VAL A 340 -9.87 16.80 -22.45
CA VAL A 340 -8.39 16.84 -22.47
C VAL A 340 -7.84 16.47 -23.86
N LYS A 341 -6.87 17.27 -24.33
CA LYS A 341 -6.18 17.00 -25.59
C LYS A 341 -5.32 15.74 -25.47
N VAL A 342 -5.62 14.72 -26.29
CA VAL A 342 -4.86 13.48 -26.38
C VAL A 342 -4.30 13.30 -27.79
N ASP A 343 -3.22 12.52 -27.90
CA ASP A 343 -2.66 12.09 -29.17
C ASP A 343 -3.45 10.87 -29.70
N TYR A 344 -4.56 11.13 -30.40
CA TYR A 344 -5.44 10.09 -30.93
C TYR A 344 -5.06 9.66 -32.34
N TRP A 345 -5.40 8.42 -32.66
CA TRP A 345 -5.14 7.82 -33.95
C TRP A 345 -6.00 8.45 -35.05
N THR A 346 -5.38 8.72 -36.19
CA THR A 346 -6.02 9.01 -37.47
C THR A 346 -5.21 8.35 -38.57
N PRO A 347 -5.75 8.20 -39.83
CA PRO A 347 -4.97 7.70 -40.96
C PRO A 347 -3.68 8.49 -41.23
N ASN A 348 -3.65 9.77 -40.86
CA ASN A 348 -2.49 10.66 -41.02
C ASN A 348 -1.63 10.78 -39.73
N ASN A 349 -2.08 10.19 -38.64
CA ASN A 349 -1.39 10.17 -37.34
C ASN A 349 -1.44 8.76 -36.73
N PRO A 350 -0.62 7.80 -37.21
CA PRO A 350 -0.66 6.41 -36.76
C PRO A 350 -0.02 6.21 -35.38
N THR A 351 -0.60 6.85 -34.35
CA THR A 351 -0.15 6.74 -32.96
C THR A 351 -0.62 5.44 -32.32
N ASN A 352 0.10 4.99 -31.27
CA ASN A 352 -0.32 3.94 -30.36
C ASN A 352 -0.83 4.48 -29.01
N ALA A 353 -0.95 5.80 -28.85
CA ALA A 353 -1.33 6.43 -27.59
C ALA A 353 -2.82 6.26 -27.30
N TYR A 354 -3.69 6.83 -28.16
CA TYR A 354 -5.13 6.81 -27.97
C TYR A 354 -5.87 6.29 -29.22
N PRO A 355 -7.02 5.61 -29.04
CA PRO A 355 -7.82 5.14 -30.15
C PRO A 355 -8.39 6.30 -30.97
N ARG A 356 -8.93 5.96 -32.15
CA ARG A 356 -9.67 6.89 -32.99
C ARG A 356 -10.89 7.45 -32.26
N PRO A 357 -11.24 8.72 -32.41
CA PRO A 357 -12.50 9.24 -31.88
C PRO A 357 -13.67 8.67 -32.69
N SER A 358 -14.76 8.34 -32.01
CA SER A 358 -16.01 7.91 -32.62
C SER A 358 -17.15 8.84 -32.17
N ILE A 359 -17.99 9.25 -33.08
CA ILE A 359 -19.18 10.06 -32.79
C ILE A 359 -20.31 9.18 -32.21
N ASP A 360 -20.31 7.90 -32.56
CA ASP A 360 -21.35 6.94 -32.20
C ASP A 360 -21.10 6.28 -30.87
N GLU A 361 -19.85 6.28 -30.39
CA GLU A 361 -19.45 5.66 -29.12
C GLU A 361 -19.01 6.70 -28.11
N GLU A 362 -19.65 6.73 -26.96
CA GLU A 362 -19.23 7.59 -25.85
C GLU A 362 -17.93 7.06 -25.21
N ARG A 363 -17.76 5.74 -25.18
CA ARG A 363 -16.55 5.07 -24.69
C ARG A 363 -16.08 4.03 -25.68
N PRO A 364 -14.91 4.20 -26.28
CA PRO A 364 -14.31 3.16 -27.12
C PRO A 364 -14.19 1.84 -26.36
N ILE A 365 -14.43 0.73 -27.05
CA ILE A 365 -14.28 -0.62 -26.50
C ILE A 365 -12.85 -0.78 -25.97
N TYR A 366 -12.69 -1.38 -24.79
CA TYR A 366 -11.42 -1.62 -24.09
C TYR A 366 -10.66 -0.36 -23.65
N ILE A 367 -11.29 0.82 -23.64
CA ILE A 367 -10.61 2.07 -23.25
C ILE A 367 -10.02 2.00 -21.84
N THR A 368 -10.61 1.23 -20.91
CA THR A 368 -10.10 1.01 -19.55
C THR A 368 -8.69 0.48 -19.54
N SER A 369 -8.29 -0.32 -20.54
CA SER A 369 -6.94 -0.85 -20.68
C SER A 369 -5.86 0.22 -20.87
N THR A 370 -6.23 1.45 -21.20
CA THR A 370 -5.32 2.59 -21.38
C THR A 370 -5.07 3.36 -20.09
N TYR A 371 -5.83 3.09 -19.03
CA TYR A 371 -5.79 3.89 -17.80
C TYR A 371 -4.79 3.37 -16.76
N TYR A 372 -4.21 2.18 -16.97
CA TYR A 372 -3.23 1.60 -16.04
C TYR A 372 -1.83 2.06 -16.39
N GLU A 373 -1.21 2.82 -15.46
CA GLU A 373 0.11 3.40 -15.65
C GLU A 373 1.06 3.04 -14.51
N LYS A 374 2.36 2.95 -14.82
CA LYS A 374 3.39 2.84 -13.79
C LYS A 374 3.49 4.16 -13.04
N ALA A 375 3.44 4.07 -11.72
CA ALA A 375 3.48 5.23 -10.82
C ALA A 375 4.82 5.36 -10.09
N ASP A 376 5.90 5.02 -10.77
CA ASP A 376 7.25 5.19 -10.24
C ASP A 376 7.59 6.67 -10.12
N PHE A 377 8.13 7.09 -8.97
CA PHE A 377 8.53 8.47 -8.77
C PHE A 377 9.67 8.63 -7.78
N LEU A 378 10.38 9.76 -7.93
CA LEU A 378 11.29 10.33 -6.95
C LEU A 378 10.81 11.75 -6.62
N ARG A 379 10.61 12.04 -5.34
CA ARG A 379 10.17 13.35 -4.85
C ARG A 379 11.18 13.96 -3.89
N VAL A 380 11.47 15.23 -4.08
CA VAL A 380 12.11 16.06 -3.04
C VAL A 380 11.00 16.49 -2.08
N LYS A 381 10.89 15.81 -0.93
CA LYS A 381 9.85 16.08 0.07
C LYS A 381 10.08 17.40 0.79
N THR A 382 11.33 17.63 1.19
CA THR A 382 11.70 18.84 1.93
C THR A 382 13.14 19.20 1.62
N MET A 383 13.37 20.47 1.39
CA MET A 383 14.71 21.05 1.30
C MET A 383 14.76 22.30 2.19
N THR A 384 15.62 22.27 3.21
CA THR A 384 15.76 23.37 4.15
C THR A 384 17.19 23.90 4.10
N LEU A 385 17.34 25.20 3.83
CA LEU A 385 18.59 25.93 3.93
C LEU A 385 18.48 26.90 5.10
N GLY A 386 19.37 26.77 6.08
CA GLY A 386 19.43 27.63 7.26
C GLY A 386 20.79 28.32 7.36
N TYR A 387 20.79 29.45 8.06
CA TYR A 387 22.00 30.12 8.47
C TYR A 387 21.90 30.59 9.92
N THR A 388 22.82 30.13 10.74
CA THR A 388 22.94 30.55 12.16
C THR A 388 23.97 31.65 12.23
N LEU A 389 23.57 32.83 12.70
CA LEU A 389 24.46 33.98 12.83
C LEU A 389 25.54 33.70 13.87
N PRO A 390 26.78 34.24 13.65
CA PRO A 390 27.85 34.12 14.62
C PRO A 390 27.50 34.75 15.98
N LYS A 391 27.88 34.10 17.07
CA LYS A 391 27.58 34.55 18.43
C LYS A 391 28.10 35.99 18.73
N ASP A 392 29.20 36.40 18.11
CA ASP A 392 29.76 37.74 18.29
C ASP A 392 28.85 38.85 17.76
N LEU A 393 28.00 38.55 16.77
CA LEU A 393 26.99 39.47 16.28
C LEU A 393 25.73 39.43 17.16
N THR A 394 25.25 38.26 17.52
CA THR A 394 23.96 38.11 18.24
C THR A 394 24.04 38.61 19.69
N LYS A 395 25.16 38.42 20.38
CA LYS A 395 25.40 38.94 21.74
C LYS A 395 25.20 40.45 21.86
N LYS A 396 25.44 41.22 20.80
CA LYS A 396 25.22 42.70 20.80
C LYS A 396 23.76 43.08 20.97
N PHE A 397 22.85 42.14 20.71
CA PHE A 397 21.40 42.30 20.81
C PHE A 397 20.80 41.47 21.94
N LEU A 398 21.62 40.95 22.88
CA LEU A 398 21.19 40.06 23.99
C LEU A 398 20.50 38.76 23.48
N VAL A 399 20.88 38.30 22.30
CA VAL A 399 20.37 37.08 21.71
C VAL A 399 21.43 35.99 21.76
N GLU A 400 21.11 34.85 22.33
CA GLU A 400 22.04 33.72 22.44
C GLU A 400 22.25 33.05 21.08
N LYS A 401 21.14 32.83 20.32
CA LYS A 401 21.19 32.18 18.99
C LYS A 401 20.11 32.77 18.08
N LEU A 402 20.51 33.14 16.87
CA LEU A 402 19.61 33.56 15.81
C LEU A 402 19.88 32.70 14.57
N ARG A 403 18.89 31.94 14.11
CA ARG A 403 18.93 31.19 12.86
C ARG A 403 17.80 31.66 11.97
N VAL A 404 18.11 32.02 10.75
CA VAL A 404 17.16 32.26 9.67
C VAL A 404 17.16 31.07 8.74
N TYR A 405 15.98 30.69 8.24
CA TYR A 405 15.90 29.54 7.34
C TYR A 405 14.82 29.69 6.28
N PHE A 406 15.02 28.98 5.20
CA PHE A 406 14.08 28.80 4.11
C PHE A 406 13.82 27.32 3.91
N THR A 407 12.56 26.92 3.87
CA THR A 407 12.14 25.53 3.61
C THR A 407 11.23 25.48 2.40
N ALA A 408 11.56 24.61 1.45
CA ALA A 408 10.72 24.20 0.35
C ALA A 408 10.14 22.82 0.65
N GLN A 409 8.80 22.69 0.65
CA GLN A 409 8.11 21.41 0.78
C GLN A 409 7.58 20.99 -0.58
N ASN A 410 7.77 19.73 -0.94
CA ASN A 410 7.39 19.15 -2.23
C ASN A 410 7.77 19.98 -3.46
N PRO A 411 8.99 20.58 -3.53
CA PRO A 411 9.36 21.47 -4.63
C PRO A 411 9.46 20.76 -5.97
N PHE A 412 9.83 19.45 -5.98
CA PHE A 412 10.07 18.70 -7.21
C PHE A 412 9.56 17.26 -7.08
N VAL A 413 8.93 16.77 -8.16
CA VAL A 413 8.61 15.35 -8.39
C VAL A 413 9.11 14.96 -9.77
N PHE A 414 9.79 13.81 -9.84
CA PHE A 414 10.29 13.20 -11.08
C PHE A 414 9.53 11.90 -11.29
N THR A 415 8.70 11.85 -12.34
CA THR A 415 7.84 10.71 -12.64
C THR A 415 7.48 10.69 -14.12
N ASN A 416 7.18 9.51 -14.65
CA ASN A 416 6.55 9.34 -15.96
C ASN A 416 5.02 9.12 -15.85
N TYR A 417 4.47 9.12 -14.63
CA TYR A 417 3.04 9.03 -14.43
C TYR A 417 2.36 10.29 -14.94
N THR A 418 1.33 10.13 -15.77
CA THR A 418 0.66 11.25 -16.45
C THR A 418 -0.53 11.80 -15.69
N GLY A 419 -0.95 11.13 -14.59
CA GLY A 419 -1.99 11.62 -13.68
C GLY A 419 -1.52 12.80 -12.83
N ILE A 420 -2.41 13.31 -11.97
CA ILE A 420 -2.17 14.54 -11.18
C ILE A 420 -0.97 14.37 -10.24
N ASP A 421 -0.92 13.27 -9.50
CA ASP A 421 0.14 13.01 -8.52
C ASP A 421 0.26 11.50 -8.28
N PRO A 422 1.43 10.88 -8.52
CA PRO A 422 1.62 9.44 -8.32
C PRO A 422 1.51 9.00 -6.85
N GLU A 423 1.53 9.94 -5.91
CA GLU A 423 1.42 9.69 -4.48
C GLU A 423 0.00 9.92 -3.93
N ALA A 424 -0.85 10.61 -4.67
CA ALA A 424 -2.21 10.97 -4.26
C ALA A 424 -3.27 9.97 -4.72
N ALA A 425 -2.95 8.68 -4.77
CA ALA A 425 -3.94 7.66 -5.03
C ALA A 425 -5.09 7.76 -4.01
N LYS A 426 -6.34 7.74 -4.50
CA LYS A 426 -7.50 7.69 -3.62
C LYS A 426 -7.48 6.37 -2.86
N VAL A 427 -7.74 6.43 -1.58
CA VAL A 427 -7.81 5.23 -0.72
C VAL A 427 -9.26 4.92 -0.35
N ASP A 428 -9.54 3.68 -0.05
CA ASP A 428 -10.79 3.24 0.57
C ASP A 428 -10.80 3.60 2.08
N ASP A 429 -11.89 3.29 2.77
CA ASP A 429 -12.04 3.56 4.21
C ASP A 429 -11.03 2.76 5.07
N ALA A 430 -10.40 1.73 4.51
CA ALA A 430 -9.35 0.94 5.15
C ALA A 430 -7.93 1.45 4.80
N GLY A 431 -7.81 2.53 3.99
CA GLY A 431 -6.53 3.11 3.58
C GLY A 431 -5.85 2.40 2.40
N ASN A 432 -6.53 1.47 1.72
CA ASN A 432 -5.97 0.82 0.53
C ASN A 432 -6.20 1.67 -0.72
N PRO A 433 -5.24 1.74 -1.65
CA PRO A 433 -5.45 2.42 -2.93
C PRO A 433 -6.65 1.82 -3.67
N LYS A 434 -7.60 2.67 -4.07
CA LYS A 434 -8.75 2.24 -4.87
C LYS A 434 -8.29 1.80 -6.26
N THR A 435 -8.85 0.70 -6.73
CA THR A 435 -8.54 0.10 -8.03
C THR A 435 -9.69 0.23 -9.04
N ASP A 436 -10.78 0.88 -8.62
CA ASP A 436 -12.04 0.97 -9.36
C ASP A 436 -12.24 2.28 -10.12
N GLY A 437 -11.24 3.18 -10.10
CA GLY A 437 -11.33 4.48 -10.77
C GLY A 437 -12.33 5.45 -10.14
N SER A 438 -12.71 5.26 -8.88
CA SER A 438 -13.74 6.07 -8.23
C SER A 438 -13.22 7.37 -7.60
N GLY A 439 -12.54 8.21 -8.38
CA GLY A 439 -12.23 9.61 -8.07
C GLY A 439 -10.76 9.93 -7.75
N PHE A 440 -10.46 11.21 -7.70
CA PHE A 440 -9.10 11.76 -7.56
C PHE A 440 -8.67 11.83 -6.09
N GLY A 441 -7.40 11.51 -5.81
CA GLY A 441 -6.74 11.90 -4.57
C GLY A 441 -6.41 13.40 -4.58
N THR A 442 -6.28 14.01 -3.39
CA THR A 442 -5.82 15.39 -3.30
C THR A 442 -4.32 15.46 -3.61
N PRO A 443 -3.89 16.23 -4.62
CA PRO A 443 -2.48 16.32 -4.95
C PRO A 443 -1.67 16.99 -3.85
N SER A 444 -0.40 16.61 -3.74
CA SER A 444 0.54 17.27 -2.85
C SER A 444 0.82 18.69 -3.35
N VAL A 445 0.69 19.68 -2.46
CA VAL A 445 1.00 21.08 -2.78
C VAL A 445 2.46 21.40 -2.48
N SER A 446 3.07 22.28 -3.28
CA SER A 446 4.37 22.86 -2.97
C SER A 446 4.19 24.06 -2.04
N SER A 447 5.02 24.14 -0.99
CA SER A 447 4.98 25.24 -0.02
C SER A 447 6.36 25.79 0.22
N TRP A 448 6.43 27.11 0.43
CA TRP A 448 7.67 27.85 0.67
C TRP A 448 7.54 28.56 2.01
N ILE A 449 8.46 28.29 2.92
CA ILE A 449 8.40 28.74 4.31
C ILE A 449 9.66 29.50 4.63
N PHE A 450 9.54 30.72 5.10
CA PHE A 450 10.61 31.49 5.70
C PHE A 450 10.39 31.55 7.20
N GLY A 451 11.45 31.30 7.96
CA GLY A 451 11.35 31.29 9.40
C GLY A 451 12.60 31.81 10.12
N ILE A 452 12.38 32.20 11.36
CA ILE A 452 13.42 32.68 12.25
C ILE A 452 13.32 31.90 13.57
N ASN A 453 14.42 31.32 14.01
CA ASN A 453 14.54 30.72 15.33
C ASN A 453 15.39 31.65 16.20
N LEU A 454 14.82 32.12 17.29
CA LEU A 454 15.46 33.02 18.25
C LEU A 454 15.54 32.32 19.61
N THR A 455 16.74 32.34 20.22
CA THR A 455 16.96 31.95 21.60
C THR A 455 17.52 33.17 22.32
N LEU A 456 16.88 33.58 23.42
CA LEU A 456 17.27 34.71 24.28
C LEU A 456 18.15 34.24 25.41
#